data_8ab0374439cca5c47cf3b6da132a9323
#
_entry.id   8ab0374439cca5c47cf3b6da132a9323
#
_cell.length_a   1.000
_cell.length_b   1.000
_cell.length_c   1.000
_cell.angle_alpha   90.00
_cell.angle_beta   90.00
_cell.angle_gamma   90.00
#
_symmetry.space_group_name_H-M   'P 1'
#
loop_
_entity.id
_entity.type
_entity.pdbx_description
1 polymer ?
#
loop_
_entity_poly.entity_id
_entity_poly.type
_entity_poly.pdbx_seq_one_letter_code
_entity_poly.pdbx_strand_id
1 'polypeptide(L)'
;QSQPQVSARAVFGYIDWVLGEIIQSLSAFNSGEDSAAHYLDRTGLLHELAHLSSVGLVGSRLTVAVSDHLGQVRDAVRNTENQPVSIVKGIVARRYMEPLSLNDVAAEVNLNPVYLSVLFKKETGTNFKDYLTGVRIDTAKSLLRKKESLAEVAEKVGYKDAKYFSKLFTRVVGVNPTQYRKLYN
;
A
#
# COMPACT_ATOMS: atom_id res chain seq x y z
N GLN A 1 -45.09 -28.58 -26.54
CA GLN A 1 -44.46 -28.50 -25.21
C GLN A 1 -44.19 -27.04 -24.95
N SER A 2 -45.02 -26.41 -24.09
CA SER A 2 -44.83 -25.00 -23.68
C SER A 2 -43.61 -24.92 -22.77
N GLN A 3 -42.62 -24.17 -23.15
CA GLN A 3 -41.49 -23.86 -22.26
C GLN A 3 -42.04 -23.09 -21.03
N PRO A 4 -41.58 -23.41 -19.81
CA PRO A 4 -42.04 -22.70 -18.64
C PRO A 4 -41.56 -21.21 -18.74
N GLN A 5 -42.51 -20.30 -18.85
CA GLN A 5 -42.24 -18.87 -18.83
C GLN A 5 -41.82 -18.50 -17.40
N VAL A 6 -40.53 -18.26 -17.18
CA VAL A 6 -40.02 -17.73 -15.93
C VAL A 6 -40.53 -16.29 -15.79
N SER A 7 -41.25 -16.00 -14.71
CA SER A 7 -41.78 -14.63 -14.50
C SER A 7 -40.65 -13.64 -14.22
N ALA A 8 -40.75 -12.41 -14.73
CA ALA A 8 -39.81 -11.36 -14.47
C ALA A 8 -39.55 -11.19 -12.96
N ARG A 9 -40.60 -11.30 -12.13
CA ARG A 9 -40.53 -11.22 -10.66
C ARG A 9 -39.62 -12.32 -10.07
N ALA A 10 -39.67 -13.54 -10.62
CA ALA A 10 -38.80 -14.63 -10.15
C ALA A 10 -37.31 -14.36 -10.52
N VAL A 11 -37.07 -13.82 -11.72
CA VAL A 11 -35.72 -13.46 -12.16
C VAL A 11 -35.15 -12.35 -11.28
N PHE A 12 -35.90 -11.30 -11.02
CA PHE A 12 -35.44 -10.19 -10.14
C PHE A 12 -35.26 -10.65 -8.70
N GLY A 13 -36.14 -11.51 -8.17
CA GLY A 13 -35.96 -12.09 -6.83
C GLY A 13 -34.67 -12.91 -6.70
N TYR A 14 -34.33 -13.67 -7.74
CA TYR A 14 -33.09 -14.44 -7.77
C TYR A 14 -31.84 -13.53 -7.86
N ILE A 15 -31.88 -12.50 -8.71
CA ILE A 15 -30.80 -11.50 -8.81
C ILE A 15 -30.59 -10.79 -7.48
N ASP A 16 -31.66 -10.37 -6.83
CA ASP A 16 -31.62 -9.72 -5.52
C ASP A 16 -30.99 -10.60 -4.45
N TRP A 17 -31.37 -11.90 -4.42
CA TRP A 17 -30.76 -12.87 -3.51
C TRP A 17 -29.27 -13.07 -3.80
N VAL A 18 -28.86 -13.28 -5.06
CA VAL A 18 -27.44 -13.47 -5.44
C VAL A 18 -26.61 -12.25 -5.06
N LEU A 19 -27.08 -11.04 -5.32
CA LEU A 19 -26.41 -9.81 -4.94
C LEU A 19 -26.25 -9.70 -3.42
N GLY A 20 -27.28 -10.12 -2.66
CA GLY A 20 -27.23 -10.18 -1.20
C GLY A 20 -26.11 -11.11 -0.68
N GLU A 21 -26.02 -12.31 -1.23
CA GLU A 21 -24.98 -13.28 -0.88
C GLU A 21 -23.57 -12.79 -1.22
N ILE A 22 -23.39 -12.16 -2.37
CA ILE A 22 -22.11 -11.56 -2.78
C ILE A 22 -21.69 -10.46 -1.78
N ILE A 23 -22.61 -9.53 -1.47
CA ILE A 23 -22.34 -8.43 -0.53
C ILE A 23 -22.00 -8.98 0.85
N GLN A 24 -22.74 -9.96 1.36
CA GLN A 24 -22.49 -10.57 2.65
C GLN A 24 -21.13 -11.30 2.71
N SER A 25 -20.80 -12.03 1.65
CA SER A 25 -19.51 -12.73 1.55
C SER A 25 -18.32 -11.75 1.53
N LEU A 26 -18.46 -10.63 0.82
CA LEU A 26 -17.43 -9.61 0.73
C LEU A 26 -17.30 -8.79 2.03
N SER A 27 -18.39 -8.54 2.75
CA SER A 27 -18.36 -7.84 4.03
C SER A 27 -17.62 -8.61 5.13
N ALA A 28 -17.62 -9.95 5.04
CA ALA A 28 -16.88 -10.82 5.98
C ALA A 28 -15.35 -10.65 5.87
N PHE A 29 -14.84 -10.18 4.72
CA PHE A 29 -13.41 -9.89 4.52
C PHE A 29 -12.99 -8.47 4.93
N ASN A 30 -13.94 -7.59 5.22
CA ASN A 30 -13.69 -6.16 5.42
C ASN A 30 -14.17 -5.70 6.80
N SER A 31 -13.44 -6.07 7.87
CA SER A 31 -13.79 -5.79 9.27
C SER A 31 -13.31 -4.43 9.79
N GLY A 32 -13.07 -3.42 8.93
CA GLY A 32 -12.66 -2.06 9.32
C GLY A 32 -13.82 -1.08 9.39
N GLU A 33 -13.74 -0.10 10.30
CA GLU A 33 -14.81 0.92 10.55
C GLU A 33 -15.15 1.81 9.33
N ASP A 34 -14.31 1.86 8.29
CA ASP A 34 -14.54 2.60 7.04
C ASP A 34 -15.31 1.79 5.96
N SER A 35 -15.79 0.62 6.31
CA SER A 35 -16.41 -0.35 5.40
C SER A 35 -17.77 0.13 4.80
N ALA A 36 -18.42 1.14 5.36
CA ALA A 36 -19.76 1.58 4.91
C ALA A 36 -19.76 2.27 3.53
N ALA A 37 -18.62 2.77 3.05
CA ALA A 37 -18.53 3.56 1.82
C ALA A 37 -18.41 2.72 0.52
N HIS A 38 -18.27 1.41 0.62
CA HIS A 38 -17.94 0.54 -0.53
C HIS A 38 -18.98 -0.55 -0.82
N TYR A 39 -20.21 -0.41 -0.32
CA TYR A 39 -21.26 -1.36 -0.65
C TYR A 39 -21.83 -1.10 -2.05
N LEU A 40 -21.98 -2.17 -2.84
CA LEU A 40 -22.76 -2.14 -4.06
C LEU A 40 -24.15 -1.57 -3.73
N ASP A 41 -24.54 -0.49 -4.39
CA ASP A 41 -25.92 0.04 -4.25
C ASP A 41 -26.92 -0.95 -4.90
N ARG A 42 -27.29 -1.95 -4.09
CA ARG A 42 -28.19 -3.02 -4.49
C ARG A 42 -29.53 -2.47 -4.95
N THR A 43 -30.05 -1.48 -4.22
CA THR A 43 -31.39 -0.91 -4.51
C THR A 43 -31.39 -0.13 -5.81
N GLY A 44 -30.37 0.73 -6.02
CA GLY A 44 -30.21 1.50 -7.25
C GLY A 44 -29.99 0.58 -8.44
N LEU A 45 -29.14 -0.47 -8.31
CA LEU A 45 -28.90 -1.44 -9.36
C LEU A 45 -30.17 -2.21 -9.75
N LEU A 46 -30.95 -2.68 -8.79
CA LEU A 46 -32.22 -3.38 -9.06
C LEU A 46 -33.22 -2.46 -9.76
N HIS A 47 -33.27 -1.19 -9.38
CA HIS A 47 -34.12 -0.19 -10.05
C HIS A 47 -33.67 0.02 -11.51
N GLU A 48 -32.38 0.18 -11.77
CA GLU A 48 -31.85 0.26 -13.14
C GLU A 48 -32.18 -0.98 -13.96
N LEU A 49 -31.96 -2.19 -13.41
CA LEU A 49 -32.24 -3.44 -14.10
C LEU A 49 -33.71 -3.61 -14.46
N ALA A 50 -34.65 -3.09 -13.65
CA ALA A 50 -36.08 -3.16 -13.90
C ALA A 50 -36.53 -2.40 -15.15
N HIS A 51 -35.75 -1.43 -15.62
CA HIS A 51 -36.01 -0.64 -16.81
C HIS A 51 -35.36 -1.18 -18.08
N LEU A 52 -34.57 -2.28 -18.00
CA LEU A 52 -33.92 -2.87 -19.16
C LEU A 52 -34.88 -3.79 -19.94
N SER A 53 -34.88 -3.64 -21.25
CA SER A 53 -35.81 -4.31 -22.17
C SER A 53 -35.37 -5.71 -22.59
N SER A 54 -34.19 -6.16 -22.23
CA SER A 54 -33.72 -7.51 -22.62
C SER A 54 -32.85 -8.17 -21.55
N VAL A 55 -32.89 -9.50 -21.50
CA VAL A 55 -32.06 -10.31 -20.58
C VAL A 55 -30.56 -10.10 -20.84
N GLY A 56 -30.19 -9.90 -22.11
CA GLY A 56 -28.78 -9.61 -22.46
C GLY A 56 -28.29 -8.32 -21.87
N LEU A 57 -29.09 -7.25 -21.87
CA LEU A 57 -28.77 -5.98 -21.23
C LEU A 57 -28.69 -6.09 -19.71
N VAL A 58 -29.61 -6.85 -19.10
CA VAL A 58 -29.57 -7.14 -17.65
C VAL A 58 -28.28 -7.86 -17.29
N GLY A 59 -27.89 -8.91 -18.03
CA GLY A 59 -26.65 -9.65 -17.82
C GLY A 59 -25.41 -8.77 -17.96
N SER A 60 -25.35 -7.97 -19.02
CA SER A 60 -24.23 -7.05 -19.25
C SER A 60 -24.10 -6.01 -18.12
N ARG A 61 -25.20 -5.42 -17.68
CA ARG A 61 -25.20 -4.42 -16.59
C ARG A 61 -24.78 -5.03 -15.25
N LEU A 62 -25.26 -6.23 -14.93
CA LEU A 62 -24.84 -6.98 -13.75
C LEU A 62 -23.34 -7.28 -13.76
N THR A 63 -22.84 -7.75 -14.91
CA THR A 63 -21.40 -8.05 -15.04
C THR A 63 -20.54 -6.81 -14.77
N VAL A 64 -20.92 -5.66 -15.35
CA VAL A 64 -20.22 -4.40 -15.12
C VAL A 64 -20.28 -4.01 -13.64
N ALA A 65 -21.46 -4.01 -13.02
CA ALA A 65 -21.63 -3.60 -11.62
C ALA A 65 -20.82 -4.49 -10.65
N VAL A 66 -20.83 -5.80 -10.87
CA VAL A 66 -20.04 -6.75 -10.04
C VAL A 66 -18.55 -6.55 -10.27
N SER A 67 -18.10 -6.38 -11.51
CA SER A 67 -16.69 -6.16 -11.85
C SER A 67 -16.16 -4.87 -11.22
N ASP A 68 -16.91 -3.79 -11.30
CA ASP A 68 -16.55 -2.49 -10.71
C ASP A 68 -16.44 -2.62 -9.18
N HIS A 69 -17.41 -3.29 -8.55
CA HIS A 69 -17.40 -3.50 -7.10
C HIS A 69 -16.21 -4.37 -6.66
N LEU A 70 -15.92 -5.46 -7.36
CA LEU A 70 -14.73 -6.28 -7.09
C LEU A 70 -13.43 -5.50 -7.28
N GLY A 71 -13.38 -4.59 -8.28
CA GLY A 71 -12.27 -3.66 -8.46
C GLY A 71 -12.07 -2.76 -7.24
N GLN A 72 -13.14 -2.16 -6.75
CA GLN A 72 -13.11 -1.29 -5.56
C GLN A 72 -12.66 -2.05 -4.29
N VAL A 73 -13.20 -3.25 -4.06
CA VAL A 73 -12.80 -4.11 -2.93
C VAL A 73 -11.32 -4.48 -3.03
N ARG A 74 -10.84 -4.88 -4.20
CA ARG A 74 -9.44 -5.19 -4.43
C ARG A 74 -8.53 -3.98 -4.12
N ASP A 75 -8.91 -2.80 -4.57
CA ASP A 75 -8.13 -1.57 -4.37
C ASP A 75 -8.17 -1.12 -2.90
N ALA A 76 -9.29 -1.30 -2.19
CA ALA A 76 -9.41 -1.07 -0.76
C ALA A 76 -8.52 -2.03 0.05
N VAL A 77 -8.54 -3.34 -0.25
CA VAL A 77 -7.66 -4.34 0.38
C VAL A 77 -6.19 -3.99 0.12
N ARG A 78 -5.85 -3.65 -1.13
CA ARG A 78 -4.48 -3.25 -1.49
C ARG A 78 -4.03 -1.99 -0.76
N ASN A 79 -4.89 -1.00 -0.60
CA ASN A 79 -4.59 0.22 0.16
C ASN A 79 -4.38 -0.09 1.64
N THR A 80 -5.17 -0.99 2.22
CA THR A 80 -5.01 -1.44 3.61
C THR A 80 -3.70 -2.22 3.81
N GLU A 81 -3.29 -3.07 2.86
CA GLU A 81 -1.99 -3.75 2.90
C GLU A 81 -0.81 -2.78 2.79
N ASN A 82 -0.92 -1.73 1.98
CA ASN A 82 0.16 -0.76 1.76
C ASN A 82 0.26 0.31 2.85
N GLN A 83 -0.81 0.54 3.62
CA GLN A 83 -0.84 1.53 4.68
C GLN A 83 0.29 1.36 5.71
N PRO A 84 0.58 0.16 6.26
CA PRO A 84 1.68 -0.03 7.20
C PRO A 84 3.04 0.34 6.63
N VAL A 85 3.32 0.01 5.36
CA VAL A 85 4.58 0.35 4.71
C VAL A 85 4.71 1.85 4.50
N SER A 86 3.62 2.54 4.16
CA SER A 86 3.59 4.00 4.05
C SER A 86 3.87 4.67 5.40
N ILE A 87 3.29 4.17 6.49
CA ILE A 87 3.56 4.65 7.86
C ILE A 87 5.04 4.43 8.21
N VAL A 88 5.59 3.24 7.95
CA VAL A 88 7.00 2.93 8.20
C VAL A 88 7.94 3.85 7.42
N LYS A 89 7.65 4.14 6.13
CA LYS A 89 8.39 5.14 5.34
C LYS A 89 8.35 6.51 6.00
N GLY A 90 7.19 6.92 6.51
CA GLY A 90 7.02 8.17 7.26
C GLY A 90 7.82 8.21 8.57
N ILE A 91 7.88 7.10 9.33
CA ILE A 91 8.71 6.96 10.53
C ILE A 91 10.19 7.12 10.16
N VAL A 92 10.65 6.40 9.15
CA VAL A 92 12.04 6.49 8.67
C VAL A 92 12.39 7.90 8.25
N ALA A 93 11.53 8.57 7.48
CA ALA A 93 11.77 9.94 7.02
C ALA A 93 11.94 10.95 8.17
N ARG A 94 11.24 10.76 9.28
CA ARG A 94 11.31 11.63 10.47
C ARG A 94 12.43 11.25 11.43
N ARG A 95 12.77 9.97 11.54
CA ARG A 95 13.61 9.42 12.61
C ARG A 95 14.83 8.66 12.09
N TYR A 96 15.25 8.85 10.83
CA TYR A 96 16.40 8.16 10.25
C TYR A 96 17.71 8.32 11.03
N MET A 97 17.85 9.39 11.80
CA MET A 97 19.03 9.64 12.65
C MET A 97 19.09 8.70 13.86
N GLU A 98 17.97 8.18 14.30
CA GLU A 98 17.85 7.29 15.46
C GLU A 98 18.30 5.86 15.13
N PRO A 99 18.66 5.04 16.12
CA PRO A 99 18.99 3.64 15.93
C PRO A 99 17.72 2.81 15.69
N LEU A 100 17.03 3.05 14.55
CA LEU A 100 15.81 2.34 14.17
C LEU A 100 16.12 0.90 13.72
N SER A 101 15.39 -0.05 14.27
CA SER A 101 15.34 -1.44 13.78
C SER A 101 13.98 -1.79 13.16
N LEU A 102 13.94 -2.88 12.40
CA LEU A 102 12.68 -3.42 11.87
C LEU A 102 11.69 -3.77 13.00
N ASN A 103 12.21 -4.28 14.13
CA ASN A 103 11.37 -4.65 15.27
C ASN A 103 10.69 -3.42 15.89
N ASP A 104 11.41 -2.30 16.01
CA ASP A 104 10.86 -1.06 16.56
C ASP A 104 9.71 -0.55 15.70
N VAL A 105 9.91 -0.45 14.38
CA VAL A 105 8.87 0.03 13.48
C VAL A 105 7.71 -0.95 13.31
N ALA A 106 7.96 -2.26 13.44
CA ALA A 106 6.91 -3.27 13.41
C ALA A 106 5.98 -3.14 14.62
N ALA A 107 6.55 -2.87 15.82
CA ALA A 107 5.77 -2.61 17.03
C ALA A 107 4.89 -1.35 16.88
N GLU A 108 5.42 -0.28 16.27
CA GLU A 108 4.68 0.97 16.05
C GLU A 108 3.49 0.82 15.09
N VAL A 109 3.58 -0.12 14.13
CA VAL A 109 2.47 -0.41 13.19
C VAL A 109 1.65 -1.64 13.60
N ASN A 110 1.85 -2.18 14.80
CA ASN A 110 1.18 -3.36 15.34
C ASN A 110 1.28 -4.61 14.44
N LEU A 111 2.43 -4.80 13.79
CA LEU A 111 2.69 -5.95 12.93
C LEU A 111 3.79 -6.86 13.47
N ASN A 112 3.70 -8.15 13.12
CA ASN A 112 4.82 -9.06 13.34
C ASN A 112 6.01 -8.64 12.46
N PRO A 113 7.26 -8.56 13.01
CA PRO A 113 8.45 -8.14 12.25
C PRO A 113 8.74 -8.99 11.01
N VAL A 114 8.48 -10.30 11.06
CA VAL A 114 8.68 -11.20 9.91
C VAL A 114 7.72 -10.84 8.79
N TYR A 115 6.45 -10.64 9.13
CA TYR A 115 5.44 -10.22 8.16
C TYR A 115 5.77 -8.85 7.57
N LEU A 116 6.10 -7.85 8.42
CA LEU A 116 6.50 -6.53 7.95
C LEU A 116 7.74 -6.59 7.03
N SER A 117 8.72 -7.45 7.32
CA SER A 117 9.91 -7.63 6.46
C SER A 117 9.55 -8.04 5.05
N VAL A 118 8.65 -9.02 4.90
CA VAL A 118 8.17 -9.52 3.60
C VAL A 118 7.37 -8.45 2.88
N LEU A 119 6.42 -7.83 3.58
CA LEU A 119 5.55 -6.78 3.03
C LEU A 119 6.37 -5.57 2.57
N PHE A 120 7.29 -5.10 3.42
CA PHE A 120 8.14 -3.95 3.12
C PHE A 120 9.02 -4.20 1.88
N LYS A 121 9.62 -5.41 1.77
CA LYS A 121 10.43 -5.78 0.59
C LYS A 121 9.57 -5.90 -0.66
N LYS A 122 8.36 -6.47 -0.57
CA LYS A 122 7.40 -6.57 -1.67
C LYS A 122 7.05 -5.18 -2.23
N GLU A 123 6.81 -4.21 -1.33
CA GLU A 123 6.34 -2.87 -1.71
C GLU A 123 7.46 -1.89 -2.11
N THR A 124 8.65 -2.02 -1.51
CA THR A 124 9.76 -1.08 -1.74
C THR A 124 10.85 -1.64 -2.67
N GLY A 125 10.82 -2.93 -2.95
CA GLY A 125 11.87 -3.65 -3.68
C GLY A 125 13.13 -3.91 -2.84
N THR A 126 13.26 -3.33 -1.64
CA THR A 126 14.45 -3.42 -0.79
C THR A 126 14.10 -3.83 0.64
N ASN A 127 15.05 -4.40 1.40
CA ASN A 127 14.82 -4.65 2.81
C ASN A 127 14.87 -3.33 3.62
N PHE A 128 14.30 -3.35 4.82
CA PHE A 128 14.22 -2.17 5.70
C PHE A 128 15.58 -1.54 6.00
N LYS A 129 16.62 -2.35 6.27
CA LYS A 129 17.96 -1.87 6.58
C LYS A 129 18.59 -1.12 5.41
N ASP A 130 18.44 -1.65 4.20
CA ASP A 130 18.97 -1.01 3.00
C ASP A 130 18.19 0.25 2.66
N TYR A 131 16.87 0.26 2.86
CA TYR A 131 16.03 1.44 2.71
C TYR A 131 16.45 2.57 3.68
N LEU A 132 16.58 2.27 4.97
CA LEU A 132 17.07 3.22 5.97
C LEU A 132 18.46 3.75 5.61
N THR A 133 19.35 2.85 5.17
CA THR A 133 20.69 3.24 4.70
C THR A 133 20.60 4.19 3.51
N GLY A 134 19.74 3.91 2.53
CA GLY A 134 19.50 4.79 1.38
C GLY A 134 19.09 6.20 1.80
N VAL A 135 18.08 6.31 2.67
CA VAL A 135 17.62 7.61 3.20
C VAL A 135 18.75 8.39 3.89
N ARG A 136 19.56 7.71 4.72
CA ARG A 136 20.72 8.33 5.39
C ARG A 136 21.78 8.80 4.40
N ILE A 137 22.09 8.01 3.39
CA ILE A 137 23.07 8.35 2.36
C ILE A 137 22.59 9.52 1.51
N ASP A 138 21.31 9.55 1.12
CA ASP A 138 20.78 10.66 0.32
C ASP A 138 20.75 11.97 1.12
N THR A 139 20.44 11.91 2.41
CA THR A 139 20.58 13.07 3.31
C THR A 139 22.04 13.48 3.43
N ALA A 140 22.97 12.52 3.58
CA ALA A 140 24.40 12.81 3.67
C ALA A 140 24.93 13.51 2.41
N LYS A 141 24.48 13.10 1.21
CA LYS A 141 24.84 13.79 -0.05
C LYS A 141 24.47 15.26 -0.01
N SER A 142 23.31 15.59 0.53
CA SER A 142 22.85 16.98 0.69
C SER A 142 23.67 17.77 1.69
N LEU A 143 24.03 17.14 2.83
CA LEU A 143 24.86 17.77 3.87
C LEU A 143 26.31 17.94 3.43
N LEU A 144 26.87 16.99 2.68
CA LEU A 144 28.23 17.07 2.15
C LEU A 144 28.46 18.26 1.19
N ARG A 145 27.41 18.76 0.56
CA ARG A 145 27.45 19.99 -0.27
C ARG A 145 27.54 21.27 0.58
N LYS A 146 27.26 21.17 1.88
CA LYS A 146 27.48 22.26 2.84
C LYS A 146 28.90 22.13 3.40
N LYS A 147 29.42 23.20 3.99
CA LYS A 147 30.79 23.22 4.56
C LYS A 147 30.89 22.47 5.93
N GLU A 148 30.19 21.35 6.07
CA GLU A 148 30.18 20.55 7.30
C GLU A 148 31.33 19.52 7.28
N SER A 149 31.91 19.21 8.43
CA SER A 149 32.93 18.16 8.54
C SER A 149 32.33 16.77 8.30
N LEU A 150 33.15 15.81 7.91
CA LEU A 150 32.69 14.43 7.72
C LEU A 150 32.11 13.81 9.00
N ALA A 151 32.68 14.16 10.15
CA ALA A 151 32.21 13.68 11.46
C ALA A 151 30.80 14.22 11.78
N GLU A 152 30.58 15.51 11.57
CA GLU A 152 29.26 16.13 11.74
C GLU A 152 28.22 15.55 10.81
N VAL A 153 28.58 15.32 9.53
CA VAL A 153 27.66 14.68 8.57
C VAL A 153 27.30 13.25 9.02
N ALA A 154 28.31 12.46 9.44
CA ALA A 154 28.07 11.11 9.93
C ALA A 154 27.10 11.09 11.13
N GLU A 155 27.32 11.96 12.10
CA GLU A 155 26.46 12.08 13.29
C GLU A 155 25.03 12.50 12.92
N LYS A 156 24.87 13.51 12.08
CA LYS A 156 23.57 14.02 11.63
C LYS A 156 22.75 13.00 10.82
N VAL A 157 23.40 12.00 10.25
CA VAL A 157 22.70 10.92 9.54
C VAL A 157 22.64 9.60 10.35
N GLY A 158 22.95 9.67 11.66
CA GLY A 158 22.77 8.56 12.59
C GLY A 158 23.90 7.55 12.64
N TYR A 159 25.14 7.94 12.28
CA TYR A 159 26.34 7.12 12.43
C TYR A 159 27.30 7.72 13.44
N LYS A 160 27.57 7.00 14.54
CA LYS A 160 28.52 7.43 15.58
C LYS A 160 29.98 7.35 15.13
N ASP A 161 30.28 6.46 14.16
CA ASP A 161 31.64 6.23 13.63
C ASP A 161 31.74 6.79 12.19
N ALA A 162 32.45 7.91 12.05
CA ALA A 162 32.69 8.56 10.76
C ALA A 162 33.50 7.68 9.79
N LYS A 163 34.38 6.78 10.32
CA LYS A 163 35.17 5.86 9.52
C LYS A 163 34.32 4.75 8.90
N TYR A 164 33.41 4.18 9.70
CA TYR A 164 32.40 3.24 9.23
C TYR A 164 31.48 3.90 8.20
N PHE A 165 30.96 5.11 8.52
CA PHE A 165 30.12 5.87 7.60
C PHE A 165 30.82 6.12 6.26
N SER A 166 32.09 6.54 6.25
CA SER A 166 32.86 6.78 5.02
C SER A 166 32.96 5.54 4.15
N LYS A 167 33.24 4.36 4.76
CA LYS A 167 33.27 3.09 4.03
C LYS A 167 31.90 2.70 3.46
N LEU A 168 30.83 2.88 4.25
CA LEU A 168 29.47 2.63 3.84
C LEU A 168 29.04 3.54 2.68
N PHE A 169 29.30 4.83 2.80
CA PHE A 169 29.03 5.82 1.76
C PHE A 169 29.74 5.44 0.45
N THR A 170 31.03 5.11 0.52
CA THR A 170 31.82 4.70 -0.67
C THR A 170 31.22 3.44 -1.31
N ARG A 171 30.79 2.48 -0.52
CA ARG A 171 30.16 1.25 -1.02
C ARG A 171 28.85 1.50 -1.75
N VAL A 172 28.04 2.45 -1.25
CA VAL A 172 26.71 2.76 -1.82
C VAL A 172 26.80 3.73 -3.01
N VAL A 173 27.70 4.72 -2.93
CA VAL A 173 27.78 5.83 -3.90
C VAL A 173 28.84 5.61 -4.95
N GLY A 174 29.81 4.72 -4.69
CA GLY A 174 30.95 4.43 -5.59
C GLY A 174 32.16 5.34 -5.41
N VAL A 175 32.01 6.50 -4.73
CA VAL A 175 33.10 7.46 -4.43
C VAL A 175 33.08 7.81 -2.96
N ASN A 176 34.24 8.16 -2.38
CA ASN A 176 34.29 8.53 -0.97
C ASN A 176 33.68 9.93 -0.73
N PRO A 177 33.25 10.25 0.52
CA PRO A 177 32.57 11.51 0.83
C PRO A 177 33.36 12.77 0.45
N THR A 178 34.71 12.73 0.56
CA THR A 178 35.58 13.85 0.22
C THR A 178 35.63 14.07 -1.32
N GLN A 179 35.70 12.99 -2.08
CA GLN A 179 35.63 13.04 -3.53
C GLN A 179 34.24 13.49 -3.98
N TYR A 180 33.19 12.96 -3.38
CA TYR A 180 31.81 13.38 -3.66
C TYR A 180 31.64 14.90 -3.48
N ARG A 181 32.13 15.45 -2.36
CA ARG A 181 32.11 16.89 -2.11
C ARG A 181 32.80 17.70 -3.21
N LYS A 182 34.01 17.25 -3.67
CA LYS A 182 34.76 17.95 -4.74
C LYS A 182 34.05 17.90 -6.10
N LEU A 183 33.26 16.87 -6.38
CA LEU A 183 32.56 16.71 -7.65
C LEU A 183 31.28 17.57 -7.73
N TYR A 184 30.68 17.92 -6.58
CA TYR A 184 29.38 18.58 -6.52
C TYR A 184 29.40 19.95 -5.79
N ASN A 185 30.56 20.47 -5.44
CA ASN A 185 30.85 21.83 -5.01
C ASN A 185 31.85 22.46 -5.95
#